data_2173232de479a58a73d625ba1eacfdb8
#
_entry.id   2173232de479a58a73d625ba1eacfdb8
#
_cell.length_a   1.000
_cell.length_b   1.000
_cell.length_c   1.000
_cell.angle_alpha   90.00
_cell.angle_beta   90.00
_cell.angle_gamma   90.00
#
_symmetry.space_group_name_H-M   'P 1'
#
loop_
_entity.id
_entity.type
_entity.pdbx_description
1 polymer ?
#
loop_
_entity_poly.entity_id
_entity_poly.type
_entity_poly.pdbx_seq_one_letter_code
_entity_poly.pdbx_strand_id
1 'polypeptide(L)'
;MTRIAQIAGFLGSGKTTTLIQLGKELSTKHGKKVGIIVNEVGEVGIDGSFIRDFGFEVKEIVQGCICCSLKGDLQSTLKILYENYGPDIVLIEPTGIAFPSKIKEIVDGLIDIPMEQAPVIALVDGARFRNMFKEMEHFLIKQIKEADVIAINKVDLIESKWDIDLLKSAMRELNPSAYIFSMSAKRGDGMNELIDIILQSNMKFSSLSDDEDSVVLSGMGRAALKLSFKANEDVSEAKLKVVISEMLNEIADASLNSGSGLIGHVKAYVKTSLGSFKASLLDVKHGVDFSGNFKGFTREGEMTIYTVVKDLEDKILKNILEGKVEKILSQYRFDFRLEEDEHDSHF
;
A
#
# COMPACT_ATOMS: atom_id res chain seq x y z
N MET A 1 -17.01 16.86 13.67
CA MET A 1 -15.67 16.42 14.13
C MET A 1 -15.20 15.37 13.16
N THR A 2 -14.09 15.58 12.49
CA THR A 2 -13.55 14.62 11.50
C THR A 2 -12.78 13.50 12.21
N ARG A 3 -13.07 12.25 11.85
CA ARG A 3 -12.41 11.09 12.43
C ARG A 3 -11.27 10.61 11.56
N ILE A 4 -10.10 10.38 12.15
CA ILE A 4 -8.89 9.93 11.46
C ILE A 4 -8.67 8.45 11.76
N ALA A 5 -8.69 7.61 10.74
CA ALA A 5 -8.38 6.19 10.85
C ALA A 5 -7.12 5.84 10.04
N GLN A 6 -6.08 5.36 10.72
CA GLN A 6 -4.87 4.90 10.05
C GLN A 6 -4.87 3.38 9.88
N ILE A 7 -4.56 2.95 8.66
CA ILE A 7 -4.46 1.54 8.30
C ILE A 7 -2.99 1.22 8.04
N ALA A 8 -2.30 0.85 9.10
CA ALA A 8 -0.91 0.42 9.04
C ALA A 8 -0.76 -1.04 8.62
N GLY A 9 0.46 -1.48 8.42
CA GLY A 9 0.78 -2.86 8.05
C GLY A 9 1.91 -2.92 7.03
N PHE A 10 2.63 -4.02 7.03
CA PHE A 10 3.78 -4.21 6.15
C PHE A 10 3.40 -4.18 4.66
N LEU A 11 4.41 -4.08 3.81
CA LEU A 11 4.25 -4.08 2.35
C LEU A 11 3.46 -5.30 1.88
N GLY A 12 2.41 -5.03 1.09
CA GLY A 12 1.55 -6.08 0.56
C GLY A 12 0.54 -6.69 1.53
N SER A 13 0.38 -6.17 2.77
CA SER A 13 -0.63 -6.66 3.72
C SER A 13 -2.08 -6.42 3.30
N GLY A 14 -2.30 -5.62 2.24
CA GLY A 14 -3.62 -5.32 1.69
C GLY A 14 -4.19 -3.97 2.12
N LYS A 15 -3.35 -3.02 2.56
CA LYS A 15 -3.76 -1.68 2.99
C LYS A 15 -4.64 -0.97 1.96
N THR A 16 -4.14 -0.80 0.74
CA THR A 16 -4.87 -0.11 -0.35
C THR A 16 -6.21 -0.78 -0.66
N THR A 17 -6.23 -2.14 -0.71
CA THR A 17 -7.47 -2.88 -0.95
C THR A 17 -8.49 -2.65 0.17
N THR A 18 -8.03 -2.66 1.42
CA THR A 18 -8.87 -2.40 2.59
C THR A 18 -9.40 -0.96 2.57
N LEU A 19 -8.56 0.03 2.26
CA LEU A 19 -8.97 1.44 2.17
C LEU A 19 -10.05 1.68 1.12
N ILE A 20 -9.92 1.08 -0.07
CA ILE A 20 -10.93 1.19 -1.13
C ILE A 20 -12.26 0.58 -0.69
N GLN A 21 -12.23 -0.59 -0.09
CA GLN A 21 -13.43 -1.25 0.42
C GLN A 21 -14.10 -0.44 1.54
N LEU A 22 -13.31 0.01 2.52
CA LEU A 22 -13.78 0.88 3.60
C LEU A 22 -14.40 2.16 3.06
N GLY A 23 -13.69 2.86 2.16
CA GLY A 23 -14.18 4.09 1.56
C GLY A 23 -15.54 3.89 0.88
N LYS A 24 -15.68 2.81 0.09
CA LYS A 24 -16.95 2.46 -0.58
C LYS A 24 -18.07 2.20 0.43
N GLU A 25 -17.84 1.35 1.42
CA GLU A 25 -18.88 0.98 2.37
C GLU A 25 -19.27 2.15 3.28
N LEU A 26 -18.30 2.91 3.78
CA LEU A 26 -18.55 4.10 4.58
C LEU A 26 -19.36 5.14 3.80
N SER A 27 -19.07 5.36 2.52
CA SER A 27 -19.79 6.31 1.69
C SER A 27 -21.17 5.81 1.30
N THR A 28 -21.30 4.56 0.83
CA THR A 28 -22.55 4.05 0.24
C THR A 28 -23.53 3.53 1.28
N LYS A 29 -23.06 2.84 2.33
CA LYS A 29 -23.92 2.24 3.35
C LYS A 29 -24.13 3.14 4.57
N HIS A 30 -23.10 3.94 4.92
CA HIS A 30 -23.13 4.77 6.12
C HIS A 30 -23.28 6.27 5.83
N GLY A 31 -23.34 6.67 4.54
CA GLY A 31 -23.54 8.05 4.11
C GLY A 31 -22.43 9.00 4.55
N LYS A 32 -21.22 8.49 4.83
CA LYS A 32 -20.08 9.26 5.30
C LYS A 32 -19.33 9.91 4.15
N LYS A 33 -18.89 11.14 4.36
CA LYS A 33 -17.99 11.84 3.46
C LYS A 33 -16.54 11.44 3.77
N VAL A 34 -15.91 10.67 2.89
CA VAL A 34 -14.61 10.03 3.13
C VAL A 34 -13.52 10.72 2.32
N GLY A 35 -12.47 11.17 3.00
CA GLY A 35 -11.21 11.56 2.40
C GLY A 35 -10.18 10.45 2.56
N ILE A 36 -9.26 10.32 1.61
CA ILE A 36 -8.19 9.32 1.66
C ILE A 36 -6.85 10.00 1.48
N ILE A 37 -5.91 9.71 2.38
CA ILE A 37 -4.52 10.13 2.28
C ILE A 37 -3.67 8.88 2.10
N VAL A 38 -2.94 8.81 1.00
CA VAL A 38 -1.94 7.77 0.76
C VAL A 38 -0.56 8.37 0.84
N ASN A 39 0.30 7.72 1.63
CA ASN A 39 1.70 8.09 1.75
C ASN A 39 2.52 7.01 1.05
N GLU A 40 2.88 7.25 -0.20
CA GLU A 40 3.66 6.31 -0.99
C GLU A 40 5.14 6.72 -1.02
N VAL A 41 6.02 5.74 -0.84
CA VAL A 41 7.46 5.95 -0.93
C VAL A 41 7.88 5.80 -2.39
N GLY A 42 8.14 6.91 -3.05
CA GLY A 42 8.54 6.96 -4.45
C GLY A 42 7.90 8.13 -5.19
N GLU A 43 8.50 8.58 -6.27
CA GLU A 43 8.06 9.72 -7.07
C GLU A 43 6.74 9.47 -7.84
N VAL A 44 6.19 8.26 -7.78
CA VAL A 44 5.05 7.85 -8.61
C VAL A 44 3.96 7.21 -7.79
N GLY A 45 2.89 7.97 -7.54
CA GLY A 45 1.72 7.57 -6.75
C GLY A 45 0.81 6.54 -7.44
N ILE A 46 1.22 5.26 -7.47
CA ILE A 46 0.42 4.18 -8.06
C ILE A 46 -0.88 3.95 -7.28
N ASP A 47 -0.79 3.91 -5.95
CA ASP A 47 -1.94 3.62 -5.11
C ASP A 47 -2.93 4.79 -5.10
N GLY A 48 -2.46 6.03 -5.04
CA GLY A 48 -3.32 7.21 -5.10
C GLY A 48 -4.02 7.40 -6.45
N SER A 49 -3.32 7.18 -7.56
CA SER A 49 -3.92 7.22 -8.90
C SER A 49 -5.01 6.16 -9.06
N PHE A 50 -4.76 4.95 -8.57
CA PHE A 50 -5.73 3.86 -8.61
C PHE A 50 -6.96 4.14 -7.73
N ILE A 51 -6.79 4.72 -6.55
CA ILE A 51 -7.90 5.06 -5.65
C ILE A 51 -8.78 6.17 -6.24
N ARG A 52 -8.19 7.18 -6.91
CA ARG A 52 -8.96 8.24 -7.59
C ARG A 52 -9.93 7.71 -8.64
N ASP A 53 -9.58 6.63 -9.33
CA ASP A 53 -10.45 5.99 -10.31
C ASP A 53 -11.75 5.45 -9.70
N PHE A 54 -11.81 5.28 -8.38
CA PHE A 54 -13.03 4.93 -7.65
C PHE A 54 -13.84 6.14 -7.17
N GLY A 55 -13.44 7.36 -7.52
CA GLY A 55 -14.20 8.59 -7.25
C GLY A 55 -14.02 9.18 -5.85
N PHE A 56 -12.95 8.82 -5.14
CA PHE A 56 -12.63 9.42 -3.84
C PHE A 56 -11.78 10.70 -3.98
N GLU A 57 -11.93 11.62 -3.02
CA GLU A 57 -10.98 12.72 -2.86
C GLU A 57 -9.70 12.17 -2.24
N VAL A 58 -8.65 12.09 -3.05
CA VAL A 58 -7.36 11.51 -2.67
C VAL A 58 -6.30 12.57 -2.64
N LYS A 59 -5.57 12.67 -1.53
CA LYS A 59 -4.35 13.46 -1.41
C LYS A 59 -3.15 12.52 -1.27
N GLU A 60 -2.18 12.69 -2.13
CA GLU A 60 -0.90 11.99 -2.07
C GLU A 60 0.12 12.86 -1.37
N ILE A 61 0.90 12.25 -0.48
CA ILE A 61 2.06 12.90 0.13
C ILE A 61 3.28 12.32 -0.56
N VAL A 62 3.93 13.14 -1.39
CA VAL A 62 5.19 12.79 -2.04
C VAL A 62 6.33 13.04 -1.05
N GLN A 63 7.10 12.01 -0.71
CA GLN A 63 8.21 12.15 0.23
C GLN A 63 9.46 12.73 -0.42
N GLY A 64 9.83 13.96 0.05
CA GLY A 64 11.24 14.35 0.08
C GLY A 64 11.80 14.06 1.48
N CYS A 65 13.06 13.68 1.62
CA CYS A 65 13.84 13.37 2.84
C CYS A 65 13.09 13.06 4.15
N ILE A 66 13.22 11.85 4.59
CA ILE A 66 12.44 11.06 5.57
C ILE A 66 12.23 11.67 6.98
N CYS A 67 13.00 12.64 7.42
CA CYS A 67 13.01 13.01 8.85
C CYS A 67 12.29 14.32 9.23
N CYS A 68 12.17 15.29 8.33
CA CYS A 68 11.62 16.62 8.67
C CYS A 68 10.36 17.03 7.89
N SER A 69 10.15 16.49 6.70
CA SER A 69 9.03 16.91 5.82
C SER A 69 7.71 16.20 6.13
N LEU A 70 7.73 14.94 6.57
CA LEU A 70 6.50 14.15 6.76
C LEU A 70 5.50 14.81 7.71
N LYS A 71 5.99 15.41 8.82
CA LYS A 71 5.13 16.05 9.81
C LYS A 71 4.41 17.27 9.23
N GLY A 72 5.15 18.17 8.58
CA GLY A 72 4.59 19.37 7.97
C GLY A 72 3.66 19.06 6.81
N ASP A 73 4.03 18.10 5.98
CA ASP A 73 3.26 17.72 4.78
C ASP A 73 1.93 17.03 5.14
N LEU A 74 1.93 16.11 6.11
CA LEU A 74 0.71 15.45 6.57
C LEU A 74 -0.23 16.43 7.28
N GLN A 75 0.29 17.30 8.16
CA GLN A 75 -0.51 18.32 8.85
C GLN A 75 -1.14 19.30 7.85
N SER A 76 -0.35 19.79 6.89
CA SER A 76 -0.84 20.69 5.85
C SER A 76 -1.88 20.01 4.97
N THR A 77 -1.67 18.75 4.61
CA THR A 77 -2.60 17.95 3.81
C THR A 77 -3.93 17.73 4.53
N LEU A 78 -3.88 17.37 5.82
CA LEU A 78 -5.07 17.19 6.66
C LEU A 78 -5.87 18.50 6.79
N LYS A 79 -5.16 19.63 6.97
CA LYS A 79 -5.78 20.95 7.03
C LYS A 79 -6.48 21.32 5.72
N ILE A 80 -5.79 21.18 4.59
CA ILE A 80 -6.36 21.44 3.26
C ILE A 80 -7.58 20.56 2.99
N LEU A 81 -7.50 19.27 3.32
CA LEU A 81 -8.60 18.33 3.14
C LEU A 81 -9.80 18.69 4.01
N TYR A 82 -9.57 19.09 5.25
CA TYR A 82 -10.60 19.53 6.18
C TYR A 82 -11.29 20.81 5.69
N GLU A 83 -10.51 21.84 5.34
CA GLU A 83 -11.04 23.15 4.93
C GLU A 83 -11.79 23.10 3.60
N ASN A 84 -11.27 22.35 2.61
CA ASN A 84 -11.82 22.33 1.26
C ASN A 84 -12.90 21.27 1.04
N TYR A 85 -12.79 20.14 1.75
CA TYR A 85 -13.67 19.01 1.54
C TYR A 85 -14.59 18.73 2.73
N GLY A 86 -14.16 19.00 3.98
CA GLY A 86 -14.93 18.76 5.21
C GLY A 86 -15.37 17.30 5.36
N PRO A 87 -14.45 16.33 5.38
CA PRO A 87 -14.79 14.92 5.47
C PRO A 87 -15.29 14.56 6.88
N ASP A 88 -16.19 13.58 6.96
CA ASP A 88 -16.55 12.94 8.23
C ASP A 88 -15.43 12.02 8.73
N ILE A 89 -14.79 11.34 7.78
CA ILE A 89 -13.73 10.36 8.06
C ILE A 89 -12.58 10.60 7.08
N VAL A 90 -11.34 10.58 7.61
CA VAL A 90 -10.12 10.52 6.80
C VAL A 90 -9.45 9.17 7.03
N LEU A 91 -9.27 8.41 5.98
CA LEU A 91 -8.51 7.16 5.97
C LEU A 91 -7.07 7.48 5.57
N ILE A 92 -6.10 7.09 6.40
CA ILE A 92 -4.67 7.30 6.11
C ILE A 92 -4.01 5.95 5.85
N GLU A 93 -3.37 5.82 4.68
CA GLU A 93 -2.44 4.73 4.38
C GLU A 93 -1.01 5.22 4.59
N PRO A 94 -0.36 4.91 5.71
CA PRO A 94 1.07 5.16 5.86
C PRO A 94 1.86 4.22 4.95
N THR A 95 3.11 4.55 4.65
CA THR A 95 3.99 3.62 3.93
C THR A 95 4.07 2.30 4.68
N GLY A 96 4.23 1.17 3.95
CA GLY A 96 4.31 -0.14 4.58
C GLY A 96 5.47 -0.34 5.56
N ILE A 97 6.35 0.66 5.68
CA ILE A 97 7.50 0.72 6.59
C ILE A 97 7.40 1.88 7.59
N ALA A 98 6.27 2.57 7.67
CA ALA A 98 6.03 3.60 8.68
C ALA A 98 5.51 2.99 9.99
N PHE A 99 5.83 3.66 11.10
CA PHE A 99 5.30 3.29 12.41
C PHE A 99 4.04 4.07 12.73
N PRO A 100 3.01 3.40 13.25
CA PRO A 100 1.74 4.03 13.61
C PRO A 100 1.86 5.19 14.59
N SER A 101 2.76 5.09 15.57
CA SER A 101 3.01 6.14 16.58
C SER A 101 3.34 7.49 15.96
N LYS A 102 4.12 7.53 14.89
CA LYS A 102 4.47 8.80 14.22
C LYS A 102 3.28 9.51 13.59
N ILE A 103 2.38 8.77 13.00
CA ILE A 103 1.13 9.35 12.44
C ILE A 103 0.26 9.90 13.58
N LYS A 104 0.20 9.15 14.69
CA LYS A 104 -0.55 9.57 15.88
C LYS A 104 -0.02 10.89 16.43
N GLU A 105 1.29 11.04 16.65
CA GLU A 105 1.92 12.28 17.09
C GLU A 105 1.60 13.48 16.16
N ILE A 106 1.59 13.23 14.84
CA ILE A 106 1.30 14.27 13.85
C ILE A 106 -0.15 14.74 13.97
N VAL A 107 -1.08 13.82 14.12
CA VAL A 107 -2.51 14.13 14.26
C VAL A 107 -2.81 14.80 15.60
N ASP A 108 -2.23 14.32 16.70
CA ASP A 108 -2.37 14.92 18.04
C ASP A 108 -1.81 16.35 18.09
N GLY A 109 -0.86 16.68 17.23
CA GLY A 109 -0.31 18.04 17.09
C GLY A 109 -1.21 19.04 16.33
N LEU A 110 -2.35 18.61 15.79
CA LEU A 110 -3.31 19.47 15.09
C LEU A 110 -4.30 20.11 16.08
N ILE A 111 -3.86 21.12 16.81
CA ILE A 111 -4.64 21.77 17.89
C ILE A 111 -5.82 22.59 17.33
N ASP A 112 -5.68 23.15 16.13
CA ASP A 112 -6.63 24.11 15.54
C ASP A 112 -7.79 23.48 14.78
N ILE A 113 -7.80 22.15 14.62
CA ILE A 113 -8.80 21.42 13.83
C ILE A 113 -9.47 20.35 14.68
N PRO A 114 -10.83 20.32 14.73
CA PRO A 114 -11.56 19.34 15.54
C PRO A 114 -11.49 17.94 14.91
N MET A 115 -10.37 17.26 15.12
CA MET A 115 -10.13 15.89 14.67
C MET A 115 -10.08 14.91 15.84
N GLU A 116 -10.59 13.71 15.63
CA GLU A 116 -10.58 12.60 16.59
C GLU A 116 -9.87 11.40 15.97
N GLN A 117 -8.95 10.79 16.70
CA GLN A 117 -8.31 9.56 16.24
C GLN A 117 -9.20 8.34 16.47
N ALA A 118 -9.36 7.54 15.44
CA ALA A 118 -9.84 6.17 15.58
C ALA A 118 -8.70 5.27 16.10
N PRO A 119 -8.99 4.06 16.57
CA PRO A 119 -7.97 3.08 16.92
C PRO A 119 -6.98 2.86 15.79
N VAL A 120 -5.71 2.65 16.15
CA VAL A 120 -4.65 2.29 15.20
C VAL A 120 -4.86 0.86 14.72
N ILE A 121 -5.04 0.67 13.43
CA ILE A 121 -5.28 -0.63 12.81
C ILE A 121 -4.01 -1.11 12.13
N ALA A 122 -3.48 -2.27 12.52
CA ALA A 122 -2.41 -2.95 11.80
C ALA A 122 -2.94 -4.14 11.02
N LEU A 123 -2.73 -4.13 9.69
CA LEU A 123 -3.02 -5.27 8.83
C LEU A 123 -1.82 -6.22 8.80
N VAL A 124 -2.05 -7.45 9.18
CA VAL A 124 -1.08 -8.54 9.10
C VAL A 124 -1.41 -9.45 7.92
N ASP A 125 -0.44 -9.67 7.02
CA ASP A 125 -0.57 -10.65 5.94
C ASP A 125 -0.51 -12.07 6.52
N GLY A 126 -1.66 -12.69 6.74
CA GLY A 126 -1.73 -14.00 7.39
C GLY A 126 -1.06 -15.11 6.58
N ALA A 127 -1.11 -15.03 5.26
CA ALA A 127 -0.51 -16.04 4.38
C ALA A 127 1.02 -15.98 4.36
N ARG A 128 1.59 -14.77 4.50
CA ARG A 128 3.06 -14.54 4.41
C ARG A 128 3.72 -14.29 5.76
N PHE A 129 2.97 -14.20 6.85
CA PHE A 129 3.49 -13.77 8.16
C PHE A 129 4.75 -14.51 8.59
N ARG A 130 4.76 -15.84 8.50
CA ARG A 130 5.91 -16.66 8.93
C ARG A 130 7.20 -16.34 8.18
N ASN A 131 7.10 -16.09 6.87
CA ASN A 131 8.26 -15.76 6.04
C ASN A 131 8.74 -14.34 6.32
N MET A 132 7.80 -13.39 6.41
CA MET A 132 8.11 -11.99 6.70
C MET A 132 8.68 -11.81 8.10
N PHE A 133 8.19 -12.58 9.09
CA PHE A 133 8.67 -12.52 10.46
C PHE A 133 10.15 -12.92 10.57
N LYS A 134 10.60 -13.91 9.82
CA LYS A 134 12.02 -14.31 9.78
C LYS A 134 12.94 -13.20 9.28
N GLU A 135 12.45 -12.41 8.33
CA GLU A 135 13.25 -11.40 7.64
C GLU A 135 13.15 -10.00 8.26
N MET A 136 12.01 -9.70 8.90
CA MET A 136 11.67 -8.35 9.36
C MET A 136 11.10 -8.35 10.79
N GLU A 137 11.61 -9.23 11.65
CA GLU A 137 11.07 -9.47 13.00
C GLU A 137 10.85 -8.18 13.81
N HIS A 138 11.90 -7.39 14.01
CA HIS A 138 11.83 -6.17 14.84
C HIS A 138 10.78 -5.19 14.33
N PHE A 139 10.69 -5.05 13.01
CA PHE A 139 9.75 -4.13 12.38
C PHE A 139 8.31 -4.59 12.56
N LEU A 140 8.03 -5.87 12.30
CA LEU A 140 6.70 -6.44 12.45
C LEU A 140 6.25 -6.43 13.91
N ILE A 141 7.15 -6.77 14.84
CA ILE A 141 6.86 -6.69 16.28
C ILE A 141 6.49 -5.28 16.69
N LYS A 142 7.22 -4.26 16.23
CA LYS A 142 6.93 -2.87 16.55
C LYS A 142 5.58 -2.44 15.98
N GLN A 143 5.28 -2.70 14.71
CA GLN A 143 3.97 -2.41 14.14
C GLN A 143 2.83 -3.09 14.88
N ILE A 144 3.01 -4.34 15.30
CA ILE A 144 2.02 -5.11 16.05
C ILE A 144 1.83 -4.51 17.45
N LYS A 145 2.91 -4.16 18.14
CA LYS A 145 2.86 -3.59 19.49
C LYS A 145 2.21 -2.21 19.55
N GLU A 146 2.38 -1.39 18.51
CA GLU A 146 1.80 -0.05 18.43
C GLU A 146 0.33 -0.03 17.97
N ALA A 147 -0.22 -1.18 17.59
CA ALA A 147 -1.59 -1.28 17.11
C ALA A 147 -2.59 -1.44 18.25
N ASP A 148 -3.70 -0.72 18.18
CA ASP A 148 -4.87 -0.94 19.03
C ASP A 148 -5.71 -2.14 18.51
N VAL A 149 -5.67 -2.34 17.20
CA VAL A 149 -6.41 -3.38 16.50
C VAL A 149 -5.49 -4.11 15.53
N ILE A 150 -5.48 -5.43 15.58
CA ILE A 150 -4.72 -6.28 14.67
C ILE A 150 -5.71 -7.06 13.80
N ALA A 151 -5.74 -6.74 12.51
CA ALA A 151 -6.57 -7.44 11.54
C ALA A 151 -5.70 -8.41 10.72
N ILE A 152 -5.85 -9.71 10.95
CA ILE A 152 -5.16 -10.75 10.18
C ILE A 152 -5.88 -10.87 8.84
N ASN A 153 -5.29 -10.25 7.81
CA ASN A 153 -5.85 -10.19 6.47
C ASN A 153 -5.38 -11.35 5.61
N LYS A 154 -6.07 -11.55 4.48
CA LYS A 154 -5.81 -12.60 3.49
C LYS A 154 -6.06 -14.01 4.02
N VAL A 155 -7.01 -14.16 4.95
CA VAL A 155 -7.38 -15.47 5.44
C VAL A 155 -8.01 -16.38 4.37
N ASP A 156 -8.43 -15.78 3.25
CA ASP A 156 -8.86 -16.51 2.04
C ASP A 156 -7.75 -17.31 1.36
N LEU A 157 -6.49 -17.03 1.67
CA LEU A 157 -5.31 -17.75 1.20
C LEU A 157 -4.79 -18.79 2.22
N ILE A 158 -5.43 -18.92 3.37
CA ILE A 158 -5.05 -19.87 4.42
C ILE A 158 -6.03 -21.03 4.40
N GLU A 159 -5.54 -22.23 4.11
CA GLU A 159 -6.39 -23.41 3.98
C GLU A 159 -6.86 -23.95 5.34
N SER A 160 -6.02 -23.81 6.38
CA SER A 160 -6.29 -24.38 7.68
C SER A 160 -6.80 -23.35 8.70
N LYS A 161 -7.96 -23.57 9.27
CA LYS A 161 -8.48 -22.77 10.38
C LYS A 161 -7.53 -22.78 11.58
N TRP A 162 -6.85 -23.90 11.82
CA TRP A 162 -5.87 -24.01 12.89
C TRP A 162 -4.68 -23.04 12.71
N ASP A 163 -4.23 -22.81 11.47
CA ASP A 163 -3.18 -21.82 11.19
C ASP A 163 -3.64 -20.41 11.50
N ILE A 164 -4.90 -20.08 11.26
CA ILE A 164 -5.49 -18.79 11.64
C ILE A 164 -5.51 -18.62 13.16
N ASP A 165 -5.92 -19.66 13.90
CA ASP A 165 -5.96 -19.63 15.36
C ASP A 165 -4.55 -19.54 15.96
N LEU A 166 -3.56 -20.18 15.35
CA LEU A 166 -2.16 -20.06 15.73
C LEU A 166 -1.63 -18.64 15.52
N LEU A 167 -1.97 -18.01 14.38
CA LEU A 167 -1.63 -16.61 14.12
C LEU A 167 -2.27 -15.66 15.14
N LYS A 168 -3.55 -15.86 15.46
CA LYS A 168 -4.23 -15.08 16.51
C LYS A 168 -3.53 -15.21 17.86
N SER A 169 -3.10 -16.43 18.21
CA SER A 169 -2.36 -16.67 19.45
C SER A 169 -1.01 -15.97 19.47
N ALA A 170 -0.26 -16.00 18.37
CA ALA A 170 0.99 -15.29 18.23
C ALA A 170 0.79 -13.75 18.34
N MET A 171 -0.27 -13.21 17.74
CA MET A 171 -0.58 -11.78 17.87
C MET A 171 -0.92 -11.39 19.31
N ARG A 172 -1.66 -12.24 20.05
CA ARG A 172 -1.97 -12.02 21.47
C ARG A 172 -0.73 -12.04 22.35
N GLU A 173 0.23 -12.89 22.02
CA GLU A 173 1.52 -12.93 22.73
C GLU A 173 2.33 -11.68 22.49
N LEU A 174 2.37 -11.18 21.27
CA LEU A 174 3.10 -9.95 20.89
C LEU A 174 2.43 -8.68 21.39
N ASN A 175 1.09 -8.63 21.38
CA ASN A 175 0.29 -7.49 21.87
C ASN A 175 -0.98 -7.97 22.58
N PRO A 176 -0.92 -8.23 23.89
CA PRO A 176 -2.06 -8.72 24.68
C PRO A 176 -3.23 -7.71 24.79
N SER A 177 -2.97 -6.42 24.58
CA SER A 177 -3.97 -5.36 24.70
C SER A 177 -4.76 -5.10 23.40
N ALA A 178 -4.25 -5.57 22.26
CA ALA A 178 -4.89 -5.33 20.99
C ALA A 178 -6.15 -6.17 20.79
N TYR A 179 -7.14 -5.57 20.12
CA TYR A 179 -8.28 -6.33 19.61
C TYR A 179 -7.86 -7.08 18.34
N ILE A 180 -8.03 -8.41 18.32
CA ILE A 180 -7.51 -9.25 17.24
C ILE A 180 -8.65 -9.96 16.53
N PHE A 181 -8.77 -9.77 15.22
CA PHE A 181 -9.72 -10.49 14.38
C PHE A 181 -9.10 -10.89 13.03
N SER A 182 -9.82 -11.73 12.29
CA SER A 182 -9.40 -12.22 10.98
C SER A 182 -10.31 -11.66 9.88
N MET A 183 -9.73 -11.30 8.73
CA MET A 183 -10.45 -10.72 7.61
C MET A 183 -9.92 -11.14 6.26
N SER A 184 -10.70 -10.92 5.21
CA SER A 184 -10.27 -10.91 3.84
C SER A 184 -10.77 -9.64 3.15
N ALA A 185 -9.89 -8.66 2.95
CA ALA A 185 -10.23 -7.46 2.22
C ALA A 185 -10.72 -7.77 0.79
N LYS A 186 -10.20 -8.83 0.17
CA LYS A 186 -10.60 -9.28 -1.17
C LYS A 186 -12.04 -9.78 -1.23
N ARG A 187 -12.49 -10.52 -0.20
CA ARG A 187 -13.85 -11.08 -0.12
C ARG A 187 -14.84 -10.18 0.60
N GLY A 188 -14.36 -9.21 1.38
CA GLY A 188 -15.17 -8.39 2.28
C GLY A 188 -15.42 -9.02 3.66
N ASP A 189 -14.85 -10.20 3.94
CA ASP A 189 -15.00 -10.86 5.24
C ASP A 189 -14.34 -10.01 6.34
N GLY A 190 -15.01 -9.77 7.46
CA GLY A 190 -14.52 -8.93 8.56
C GLY A 190 -14.59 -7.41 8.32
N MET A 191 -15.09 -6.96 7.16
CA MET A 191 -15.13 -5.54 6.83
C MET A 191 -16.13 -4.77 7.71
N ASN A 192 -17.29 -5.35 8.02
CA ASN A 192 -18.27 -4.72 8.91
C ASN A 192 -17.68 -4.51 10.31
N GLU A 193 -16.93 -5.48 10.82
CA GLU A 193 -16.25 -5.38 12.12
C GLU A 193 -15.22 -4.25 12.14
N LEU A 194 -14.47 -4.08 11.05
CA LEU A 194 -13.52 -2.99 10.89
C LEU A 194 -14.22 -1.61 10.80
N ILE A 195 -15.36 -1.53 10.13
CA ILE A 195 -16.20 -0.33 10.05
C ILE A 195 -16.73 0.05 11.41
N ASP A 196 -17.26 -0.92 12.16
CA ASP A 196 -17.79 -0.69 13.51
C ASP A 196 -16.70 -0.16 14.45
N ILE A 197 -15.48 -0.70 14.37
CA ILE A 197 -14.32 -0.20 15.13
C ILE A 197 -14.02 1.26 14.76
N ILE A 198 -14.02 1.58 13.48
CA ILE A 198 -13.74 2.96 13.02
C ILE A 198 -14.85 3.92 13.42
N LEU A 199 -16.12 3.51 13.44
CA LEU A 199 -17.25 4.38 13.75
C LEU A 199 -17.49 4.56 15.25
N GLN A 200 -17.06 3.62 16.12
CA GLN A 200 -17.28 3.67 17.56
C GLN A 200 -16.32 4.62 18.26
N SER A 201 -16.84 5.67 18.91
CA SER A 201 -16.05 6.69 19.61
C SER A 201 -15.52 6.28 21.00
N ASN A 202 -15.87 5.10 21.53
CA ASN A 202 -15.68 4.76 22.96
C ASN A 202 -14.80 3.55 23.25
N MET A 203 -14.10 2.99 22.29
CA MET A 203 -13.10 1.95 22.58
C MET A 203 -11.86 2.59 23.20
N LYS A 204 -11.64 2.34 24.50
CA LYS A 204 -10.40 2.75 25.18
C LYS A 204 -9.34 1.69 24.89
N PHE A 205 -8.35 2.06 24.09
CA PHE A 205 -7.13 1.28 23.88
C PHE A 205 -6.00 1.92 24.67
N SER A 206 -5.15 1.12 25.30
CA SER A 206 -4.02 1.59 26.08
C SER A 206 -2.88 2.02 25.15
N SER A 207 -2.39 3.26 25.31
CA SER A 207 -1.20 3.74 24.62
C SER A 207 0.06 3.15 25.26
N LEU A 208 0.94 2.57 24.49
CA LEU A 208 2.30 2.22 24.89
C LEU A 208 3.29 3.27 24.38
N SER A 209 4.27 3.58 25.24
CA SER A 209 5.25 4.64 25.11
C SER A 209 6.43 4.33 24.21
N ASP A 210 7.06 5.40 23.76
CA ASP A 210 8.27 5.60 22.95
C ASP A 210 9.43 4.65 23.17
N ASP A 211 10.11 4.28 22.04
CA ASP A 211 11.56 4.39 21.88
C ASP A 211 12.06 4.02 20.47
N GLU A 212 12.99 4.83 19.99
CA GLU A 212 14.01 4.72 18.94
C GLU A 212 13.68 4.17 17.55
N ASP A 213 13.68 5.07 16.54
CA ASP A 213 13.02 4.93 15.26
C ASP A 213 13.86 4.87 13.99
N SER A 214 15.19 4.84 14.03
CA SER A 214 15.96 5.17 12.81
C SER A 214 16.57 3.98 12.05
N VAL A 215 16.50 2.76 12.57
CA VAL A 215 17.31 1.63 12.04
C VAL A 215 16.60 0.79 10.97
N VAL A 216 15.28 0.89 10.83
CA VAL A 216 14.50 -0.09 10.04
C VAL A 216 14.44 0.23 8.53
N LEU A 217 14.75 1.47 8.14
CA LEU A 217 14.78 1.86 6.72
C LEU A 217 16.09 1.47 6.00
N SER A 218 17.13 1.11 6.72
CA SER A 218 18.39 0.65 6.16
C SER A 218 18.23 -0.77 5.62
N GLY A 219 18.28 -0.92 4.31
CA GLY A 219 18.25 -2.21 3.63
C GLY A 219 17.05 -2.45 2.71
N MET A 220 16.12 -1.50 2.56
CA MET A 220 15.06 -1.58 1.55
C MET A 220 15.43 -0.76 0.31
N GLY A 221 15.70 -1.43 -0.80
CA GLY A 221 15.87 -0.79 -2.10
C GLY A 221 14.53 -0.52 -2.79
N ARG A 222 14.48 0.57 -3.55
CA ARG A 222 13.28 1.08 -4.22
C ARG A 222 13.60 1.51 -5.62
N ALA A 223 12.69 1.23 -6.55
CA ALA A 223 12.75 1.78 -7.90
C ALA A 223 11.35 2.01 -8.45
N ALA A 224 11.21 3.07 -9.24
CA ALA A 224 10.01 3.38 -9.98
C ALA A 224 10.35 3.63 -11.45
N LEU A 225 9.40 3.35 -12.34
CA LEU A 225 9.50 3.61 -13.76
C LEU A 225 8.14 4.01 -14.30
N LYS A 226 8.09 5.12 -15.03
CA LYS A 226 6.91 5.58 -15.72
C LYS A 226 7.17 5.59 -17.23
N LEU A 227 6.23 5.09 -18.00
CA LEU A 227 6.35 5.01 -19.45
C LEU A 227 5.00 5.12 -20.15
N SER A 228 5.03 5.58 -21.38
CA SER A 228 3.95 5.39 -22.35
C SER A 228 4.29 4.21 -23.27
N PHE A 229 3.29 3.44 -23.66
CA PHE A 229 3.46 2.32 -24.58
C PHE A 229 2.50 2.40 -25.76
N LYS A 230 2.94 1.83 -26.90
CA LYS A 230 2.13 1.69 -28.10
C LYS A 230 2.34 0.30 -28.69
N ALA A 231 1.26 -0.44 -28.85
CA ALA A 231 1.28 -1.76 -29.46
C ALA A 231 1.09 -1.67 -30.98
N ASN A 232 1.73 -2.57 -31.72
CA ASN A 232 1.60 -2.64 -33.17
C ASN A 232 0.25 -3.23 -33.65
N GLU A 233 -0.48 -3.87 -32.74
CA GLU A 233 -1.80 -4.46 -32.97
C GLU A 233 -2.75 -4.15 -31.80
N ASP A 234 -4.04 -4.43 -32.01
CA ASP A 234 -5.04 -4.29 -30.96
C ASP A 234 -4.80 -5.29 -29.82
N VAL A 235 -4.69 -4.82 -28.60
CA VAL A 235 -4.39 -5.62 -27.41
C VAL A 235 -5.59 -5.65 -26.49
N SER A 236 -6.07 -6.86 -26.17
CA SER A 236 -7.12 -7.06 -25.17
C SER A 236 -6.57 -6.90 -23.74
N GLU A 237 -7.47 -6.63 -22.80
CA GLU A 237 -7.13 -6.62 -21.37
C GLU A 237 -6.42 -7.91 -20.94
N ALA A 238 -6.93 -9.06 -21.36
CA ALA A 238 -6.36 -10.36 -21.01
C ALA A 238 -4.90 -10.50 -21.50
N LYS A 239 -4.62 -10.09 -22.76
CA LYS A 239 -3.25 -10.09 -23.30
C LYS A 239 -2.34 -9.13 -22.53
N LEU A 240 -2.83 -7.94 -22.23
CA LEU A 240 -2.04 -6.96 -21.47
C LEU A 240 -1.73 -7.44 -20.05
N LYS A 241 -2.68 -8.09 -19.38
CA LYS A 241 -2.47 -8.73 -18.08
C LYS A 241 -1.42 -9.84 -18.12
N VAL A 242 -1.35 -10.62 -19.20
CA VAL A 242 -0.30 -11.63 -19.39
C VAL A 242 1.07 -10.96 -19.50
N VAL A 243 1.22 -9.91 -20.30
CA VAL A 243 2.47 -9.16 -20.47
C VAL A 243 2.92 -8.59 -19.14
N ILE A 244 2.02 -7.96 -18.40
CA ILE A 244 2.33 -7.38 -17.08
C ILE A 244 2.70 -8.48 -16.07
N SER A 245 1.97 -9.59 -16.06
CA SER A 245 2.29 -10.72 -15.16
C SER A 245 3.70 -11.25 -15.39
N GLU A 246 4.08 -11.46 -16.63
CA GLU A 246 5.44 -11.90 -16.99
C GLU A 246 6.50 -10.87 -16.59
N MET A 247 6.21 -9.58 -16.84
CA MET A 247 7.09 -8.48 -16.47
C MET A 247 7.35 -8.42 -14.96
N LEU A 248 6.30 -8.46 -14.13
CA LEU A 248 6.44 -8.40 -12.68
C LEU A 248 7.19 -9.63 -12.12
N ASN A 249 6.95 -10.82 -12.67
CA ASN A 249 7.68 -12.03 -12.28
C ASN A 249 9.17 -11.93 -12.66
N GLU A 250 9.50 -11.48 -13.86
CA GLU A 250 10.89 -11.31 -14.30
C GLU A 250 11.66 -10.28 -13.44
N ILE A 251 11.00 -9.20 -13.01
CA ILE A 251 11.57 -8.21 -12.09
C ILE A 251 11.83 -8.85 -10.71
N ALA A 252 10.85 -9.58 -10.17
CA ALA A 252 10.98 -10.24 -8.89
C ALA A 252 12.10 -11.30 -8.90
N ASP A 253 12.11 -12.18 -9.90
CA ASP A 253 13.13 -13.23 -10.04
C ASP A 253 14.53 -12.64 -10.21
N ALA A 254 14.68 -11.57 -11.01
CA ALA A 254 15.96 -10.90 -11.17
C ALA A 254 16.44 -10.24 -9.87
N SER A 255 15.53 -9.66 -9.09
CA SER A 255 15.84 -9.06 -7.78
C SER A 255 16.32 -10.13 -6.80
N LEU A 256 15.62 -11.27 -6.69
CA LEU A 256 16.04 -12.40 -5.85
C LEU A 256 17.39 -12.96 -6.27
N ASN A 257 17.62 -13.15 -7.57
CA ASN A 257 18.90 -13.64 -8.11
C ASN A 257 20.05 -12.65 -7.92
N SER A 258 19.77 -11.37 -7.72
CA SER A 258 20.76 -10.33 -7.45
C SER A 258 21.06 -10.14 -5.95
N GLY A 259 20.51 -11.00 -5.09
CA GLY A 259 20.80 -11.04 -3.66
C GLY A 259 19.73 -10.44 -2.76
N SER A 260 18.54 -10.09 -3.30
CA SER A 260 17.43 -9.69 -2.44
C SER A 260 16.98 -10.81 -1.51
N GLY A 261 16.87 -10.52 -0.22
CA GLY A 261 16.35 -11.48 0.76
C GLY A 261 14.83 -11.60 0.75
N LEU A 262 14.13 -10.55 0.32
CA LEU A 262 12.67 -10.49 0.35
C LEU A 262 12.11 -9.54 -0.72
N ILE A 263 11.10 -9.98 -1.44
CA ILE A 263 10.25 -9.10 -2.26
C ILE A 263 9.21 -8.46 -1.34
N GLY A 264 9.33 -7.15 -1.11
CA GLY A 264 8.30 -6.38 -0.44
C GLY A 264 7.04 -6.30 -1.31
N HIS A 265 7.19 -5.74 -2.51
CA HIS A 265 6.20 -5.83 -3.60
C HIS A 265 6.80 -5.39 -4.95
N VAL A 266 6.21 -5.89 -6.03
CA VAL A 266 6.36 -5.34 -7.37
C VAL A 266 4.95 -5.00 -7.87
N LYS A 267 4.68 -3.73 -8.17
CA LYS A 267 3.37 -3.24 -8.59
C LYS A 267 3.45 -2.64 -9.99
N ALA A 268 2.38 -2.76 -10.76
CA ALA A 268 2.17 -1.98 -11.96
C ALA A 268 0.77 -1.36 -11.96
N TYR A 269 0.68 -0.13 -12.42
CA TYR A 269 -0.57 0.55 -12.75
C TYR A 269 -0.58 0.82 -14.24
N VAL A 270 -1.63 0.37 -14.90
CA VAL A 270 -1.81 0.52 -16.34
C VAL A 270 -3.07 1.33 -16.61
N LYS A 271 -2.93 2.42 -17.34
CA LYS A 271 -4.01 3.32 -17.72
C LYS A 271 -4.13 3.39 -19.24
N THR A 272 -5.34 3.25 -19.73
CA THR A 272 -5.68 3.36 -21.15
C THR A 272 -6.87 4.31 -21.30
N SER A 273 -7.23 4.66 -22.53
CA SER A 273 -8.46 5.43 -22.80
C SER A 273 -9.75 4.69 -22.43
N LEU A 274 -9.68 3.37 -22.20
CA LEU A 274 -10.82 2.49 -21.93
C LEU A 274 -11.00 2.13 -20.44
N GLY A 275 -10.07 2.55 -19.59
CA GLY A 275 -10.04 2.26 -18.16
C GLY A 275 -8.65 1.91 -17.66
N SER A 276 -8.55 1.47 -16.43
CA SER A 276 -7.28 1.18 -15.78
C SER A 276 -7.33 -0.10 -14.94
N PHE A 277 -6.17 -0.69 -14.70
CA PHE A 277 -6.01 -1.76 -13.74
C PHE A 277 -4.67 -1.68 -13.02
N LYS A 278 -4.64 -2.25 -11.83
CA LYS A 278 -3.46 -2.43 -10.99
C LYS A 278 -3.09 -3.91 -10.97
N ALA A 279 -1.81 -4.19 -11.07
CA ALA A 279 -1.20 -5.51 -10.86
C ALA A 279 -0.28 -5.45 -9.64
N SER A 280 -0.27 -6.48 -8.81
CA SER A 280 0.59 -6.55 -7.63
C SER A 280 1.15 -7.96 -7.47
N LEU A 281 2.47 -8.06 -7.42
CA LEU A 281 3.21 -9.28 -7.09
C LEU A 281 3.86 -9.10 -5.72
N LEU A 282 3.54 -9.99 -4.80
CA LEU A 282 4.05 -10.00 -3.43
C LEU A 282 4.95 -11.21 -3.17
N ASP A 283 4.70 -12.29 -3.89
CA ASP A 283 5.43 -13.56 -3.81
C ASP A 283 5.28 -14.27 -5.14
N VAL A 284 6.40 -14.71 -5.71
CA VAL A 284 6.44 -15.44 -6.99
C VAL A 284 5.55 -16.69 -6.97
N LYS A 285 5.40 -17.35 -5.80
CA LYS A 285 4.59 -18.57 -5.65
C LYS A 285 3.09 -18.33 -5.78
N HIS A 286 2.60 -17.16 -5.39
CA HIS A 286 1.17 -16.84 -5.41
C HIS A 286 0.73 -16.12 -6.69
N GLY A 287 1.69 -15.74 -7.54
CA GLY A 287 1.43 -15.04 -8.79
C GLY A 287 0.99 -13.58 -8.62
N VAL A 288 0.51 -13.00 -9.70
CA VAL A 288 0.12 -11.58 -9.79
C VAL A 288 -1.37 -11.42 -9.52
N ASP A 289 -1.72 -10.60 -8.53
CA ASP A 289 -3.10 -10.18 -8.28
C ASP A 289 -3.45 -8.96 -9.13
N PHE A 290 -4.66 -8.94 -9.71
CA PHE A 290 -5.18 -7.85 -10.52
C PHE A 290 -6.41 -7.21 -9.89
N SER A 291 -6.49 -5.87 -9.96
CA SER A 291 -7.64 -5.08 -9.53
C SER A 291 -7.97 -4.01 -10.57
N GLY A 292 -9.23 -3.72 -10.82
CA GLY A 292 -9.66 -2.88 -11.91
C GLY A 292 -9.77 -3.65 -13.23
N ASN A 293 -10.30 -2.99 -14.26
CA ASN A 293 -10.43 -3.56 -15.61
C ASN A 293 -10.68 -2.45 -16.65
N PHE A 294 -10.54 -2.83 -17.93
CA PHE A 294 -11.11 -2.07 -19.04
C PHE A 294 -11.83 -3.04 -20.01
N LYS A 295 -12.70 -2.50 -20.84
CA LYS A 295 -13.43 -3.32 -21.83
C LYS A 295 -13.03 -2.89 -23.24
N GLY A 296 -12.71 -3.88 -24.09
CA GLY A 296 -12.36 -3.65 -25.49
C GLY A 296 -10.91 -3.94 -25.81
N PHE A 297 -10.38 -3.21 -26.78
CA PHE A 297 -9.01 -3.36 -27.28
C PHE A 297 -8.34 -1.98 -27.26
N THR A 298 -7.10 -1.93 -26.84
CA THR A 298 -6.28 -0.72 -26.85
C THR A 298 -5.02 -0.93 -27.69
N ARG A 299 -4.45 0.16 -28.20
CA ARG A 299 -3.12 0.16 -28.82
C ARG A 299 -2.10 0.95 -28.04
N GLU A 300 -2.57 1.78 -27.10
CA GLU A 300 -1.69 2.67 -26.37
C GLU A 300 -2.17 2.88 -24.93
N GLY A 301 -1.27 3.29 -24.07
CA GLY A 301 -1.54 3.59 -22.68
C GLY A 301 -0.30 4.07 -21.95
N GLU A 302 -0.51 4.37 -20.69
CA GLU A 302 0.53 4.72 -19.73
C GLU A 302 0.71 3.56 -18.75
N MET A 303 1.94 3.37 -18.31
CA MET A 303 2.27 2.36 -17.31
C MET A 303 3.22 2.95 -16.29
N THR A 304 2.91 2.68 -15.04
CA THR A 304 3.78 2.99 -13.91
C THR A 304 4.12 1.70 -13.21
N ILE A 305 5.39 1.45 -12.97
CA ILE A 305 5.88 0.26 -12.27
C ILE A 305 6.66 0.73 -11.05
N TYR A 306 6.41 0.10 -9.91
CA TYR A 306 7.08 0.39 -8.66
C TYR A 306 7.47 -0.90 -7.96
N THR A 307 8.70 -0.95 -7.47
CA THR A 307 9.22 -2.13 -6.77
C THR A 307 9.95 -1.75 -5.49
N VAL A 308 9.75 -2.56 -4.45
CA VAL A 308 10.45 -2.48 -3.17
C VAL A 308 10.94 -3.87 -2.81
N VAL A 309 12.23 -3.99 -2.56
CA VAL A 309 12.87 -5.24 -2.16
C VAL A 309 13.85 -5.01 -1.01
N LYS A 310 14.17 -6.06 -0.26
CA LYS A 310 15.17 -6.00 0.81
C LYS A 310 16.55 -6.33 0.26
N ASP A 311 17.59 -5.70 0.82
CA ASP A 311 19.01 -5.97 0.59
C ASP A 311 19.52 -5.71 -0.84
N LEU A 312 18.86 -4.82 -1.59
CA LEU A 312 19.37 -4.28 -2.85
C LEU A 312 19.42 -2.76 -2.82
N GLU A 313 20.46 -2.18 -3.41
CA GLU A 313 20.58 -0.74 -3.61
C GLU A 313 19.60 -0.25 -4.69
N ASP A 314 19.07 0.97 -4.53
CA ASP A 314 18.11 1.61 -5.45
C ASP A 314 18.63 1.61 -6.89
N LYS A 315 19.90 1.92 -7.10
CA LYS A 315 20.54 1.95 -8.42
C LYS A 315 20.56 0.57 -9.11
N ILE A 316 20.86 -0.49 -8.37
CA ILE A 316 20.85 -1.86 -8.89
C ILE A 316 19.42 -2.24 -9.26
N LEU A 317 18.48 -1.92 -8.38
CA LEU A 317 17.07 -2.24 -8.59
C LEU A 317 16.47 -1.44 -9.78
N LYS A 318 16.85 -0.17 -9.97
CA LYS A 318 16.47 0.63 -11.13
C LYS A 318 16.95 -0.01 -12.44
N ASN A 319 18.21 -0.45 -12.50
CA ASN A 319 18.75 -1.14 -13.68
C ASN A 319 18.01 -2.46 -13.98
N ILE A 320 17.66 -3.24 -12.95
CA ILE A 320 16.85 -4.47 -13.11
C ILE A 320 15.49 -4.11 -13.69
N LEU A 321 14.84 -3.12 -13.12
CA LEU A 321 13.51 -2.67 -13.54
C LEU A 321 13.50 -2.25 -15.01
N GLU A 322 14.39 -1.33 -15.39
CA GLU A 322 14.53 -0.83 -16.76
C GLU A 322 14.82 -1.97 -17.75
N GLY A 323 15.83 -2.81 -17.47
CA GLY A 323 16.21 -3.89 -18.37
C GLY A 323 15.14 -4.96 -18.55
N LYS A 324 14.36 -5.27 -17.48
CA LYS A 324 13.27 -6.26 -17.59
C LYS A 324 12.05 -5.70 -18.31
N VAL A 325 11.71 -4.43 -18.07
CA VAL A 325 10.62 -3.74 -18.78
C VAL A 325 10.93 -3.67 -20.27
N GLU A 326 12.13 -3.22 -20.67
CA GLU A 326 12.56 -3.17 -22.04
C GLU A 326 12.51 -4.54 -22.72
N LYS A 327 13.05 -5.59 -22.06
CA LYS A 327 13.03 -6.96 -22.59
C LYS A 327 11.61 -7.42 -22.89
N ILE A 328 10.69 -7.29 -21.93
CA ILE A 328 9.33 -7.81 -22.06
C ILE A 328 8.53 -7.01 -23.10
N LEU A 329 8.58 -5.67 -23.06
CA LEU A 329 7.86 -4.86 -24.04
C LEU A 329 8.35 -5.15 -25.47
N SER A 330 9.65 -5.27 -25.67
CA SER A 330 10.23 -5.65 -26.98
C SER A 330 9.80 -7.05 -27.44
N GLN A 331 9.79 -8.04 -26.52
CA GLN A 331 9.33 -9.41 -26.81
C GLN A 331 7.89 -9.43 -27.32
N TYR A 332 7.03 -8.60 -26.74
CA TYR A 332 5.61 -8.49 -27.13
C TYR A 332 5.35 -7.45 -28.23
N ARG A 333 6.42 -6.85 -28.79
CA ARG A 333 6.36 -5.84 -29.87
C ARG A 333 5.56 -4.60 -29.50
N PHE A 334 5.81 -4.10 -28.29
CA PHE A 334 5.36 -2.79 -27.86
C PHE A 334 6.47 -1.78 -28.08
N ASP A 335 6.18 -0.69 -28.77
CA ASP A 335 7.01 0.50 -28.74
C ASP A 335 6.73 1.23 -27.41
N PHE A 336 7.76 1.78 -26.76
CA PHE A 336 7.59 2.48 -25.48
C PHE A 336 8.53 3.67 -25.40
N ARG A 337 8.14 4.63 -24.56
CA ARG A 337 8.94 5.80 -24.21
C ARG A 337 8.94 5.95 -22.71
N LEU A 338 10.13 5.95 -22.10
CA LEU A 338 10.32 6.28 -20.70
C LEU A 338 10.03 7.78 -20.49
N GLU A 339 9.31 8.13 -19.43
CA GLU A 339 9.22 9.50 -18.98
C GLU A 339 10.46 9.79 -18.16
N GLU A 340 11.18 10.88 -18.51
CA GLU A 340 12.36 11.35 -17.76
C GLU A 340 11.90 11.90 -16.43
N ASP A 341 12.63 11.58 -15.34
CA ASP A 341 12.43 12.18 -14.02
C ASP A 341 12.77 13.68 -14.13
N GLU A 342 11.82 14.58 -13.91
CA GLU A 342 12.01 16.05 -13.96
C GLU A 342 12.96 16.59 -12.88
N HIS A 343 13.62 15.76 -12.08
CA HIS A 343 14.39 16.15 -10.90
C HIS A 343 15.92 16.01 -10.99
N ASP A 344 16.50 15.59 -12.14
CA ASP A 344 17.97 15.55 -12.29
C ASP A 344 18.61 16.89 -12.69
N SER A 345 17.90 18.02 -12.64
CA SER A 345 18.41 19.34 -13.10
C SER A 345 18.67 20.38 -12.00
N HIS A 346 18.88 19.98 -10.76
CA HIS A 346 19.38 20.90 -9.72
C HIS A 346 20.43 20.25 -8.82
N PHE A 347 21.67 20.27 -9.31
CA PHE A 347 22.89 20.35 -8.50
C PHE A 347 23.69 21.56 -8.89
#